data_662285549c1de9436461c85d0e4fefce
#
_entry.id   662285549c1de9436461c85d0e4fefce
#
_cell.length_a   1.000
_cell.length_b   1.000
_cell.length_c   1.000
_cell.angle_alpha   90.00
_cell.angle_beta   90.00
_cell.angle_gamma   90.00
#
_symmetry.space_group_name_H-M   'P 1'
#
loop_
_entity.id
_entity.type
_entity.pdbx_description
1 polymer ?
#
loop_
_entity_poly.entity_id
_entity_poly.type
_entity_poly.pdbx_seq_one_letter_code
_entity_poly.pdbx_strand_id
1 'polypeptide(L)'
;MSRNTLEICLKCHGIIVDNDRRIECDNGFCARSCHRKCTELSEDQLKVLEMVPNLRWKCDTCLNRVQTGAQMSKWLETSLREHEKRLEILEEGLVKRSKHEDPAQTPPICPFLPNTVGRKAVTVTVVFVTLTFLLGIVLATTTNLFGKTLNQTNDPEVHVDGKLVVISIRGWAGMPTRGKLEPLNLPVSKVIISETPPEMCKTQESCSYWARVTQSRHMDTFNWGQIGYNFLVGGDGRIYEGRGWNYMGAHTRDNNNNSIGISFLGTFRRQEPTQKSLEACQLLIAQGVRLKKLMPDYQLLGHRQITGTLMPGEELYRIIQTWNNWYNLTKTWPDLHMTQLL
;
A
#
# COMPACT_ATOMS: atom_id res chain seq x y z
N MET A 1 13.93 -26.13 -23.69
CA MET A 1 12.61 -26.34 -24.30
C MET A 1 11.76 -25.13 -23.96
N SER A 2 11.56 -24.26 -24.95
CA SER A 2 10.79 -23.01 -24.78
C SER A 2 9.32 -23.37 -24.54
N ARG A 3 8.74 -22.94 -23.42
CA ARG A 3 7.30 -23.09 -23.14
C ARG A 3 6.57 -22.00 -23.92
N ASN A 4 5.83 -22.39 -24.94
CA ASN A 4 4.87 -21.54 -25.64
C ASN A 4 3.75 -21.16 -24.66
N THR A 5 3.86 -20.00 -24.00
CA THR A 5 2.72 -19.39 -23.33
C THR A 5 1.84 -18.76 -24.42
N LEU A 6 0.64 -19.31 -24.60
CA LEU A 6 -0.36 -18.75 -25.51
C LEU A 6 -0.80 -17.38 -24.96
N GLU A 7 -0.29 -16.30 -25.53
CA GLU A 7 -0.72 -14.95 -25.21
C GLU A 7 -1.95 -14.57 -26.04
N ILE A 8 -2.89 -13.90 -25.41
CA ILE A 8 -4.17 -13.49 -26.02
C ILE A 8 -4.13 -11.99 -26.30
N CYS A 9 -4.45 -11.61 -27.51
CA CYS A 9 -4.55 -10.21 -27.93
C CYS A 9 -5.68 -9.49 -27.21
N LEU A 10 -5.36 -8.33 -26.62
CA LEU A 10 -6.32 -7.49 -25.90
C LEU A 10 -7.54 -7.06 -26.74
N LYS A 11 -7.37 -6.86 -28.05
CA LYS A 11 -8.44 -6.31 -28.92
C LYS A 11 -9.25 -7.37 -29.64
N CYS A 12 -8.60 -8.37 -30.23
CA CYS A 12 -9.32 -9.38 -31.01
C CYS A 12 -9.52 -10.72 -30.27
N HIS A 13 -8.99 -10.85 -29.05
CA HIS A 13 -9.00 -12.07 -28.24
C HIS A 13 -8.41 -13.31 -28.91
N GLY A 14 -7.73 -13.13 -30.04
CA GLY A 14 -7.01 -14.20 -30.74
C GLY A 14 -5.66 -14.49 -30.10
N ILE A 15 -5.16 -15.71 -30.32
CA ILE A 15 -3.85 -16.15 -29.82
C ILE A 15 -2.75 -15.40 -30.56
N ILE A 16 -1.77 -14.89 -29.80
CA ILE A 16 -0.55 -14.27 -30.35
C ILE A 16 0.50 -15.37 -30.45
N VAL A 17 0.92 -15.68 -31.67
CA VAL A 17 1.96 -16.69 -31.94
C VAL A 17 3.34 -16.03 -31.89
N ASP A 18 4.39 -16.77 -31.54
CA ASP A 18 5.76 -16.24 -31.38
C ASP A 18 6.30 -15.46 -32.60
N ASN A 19 5.81 -15.74 -33.80
CA ASN A 19 6.14 -15.02 -35.02
C ASN A 19 5.29 -13.76 -35.28
N ASP A 20 4.22 -13.54 -34.52
CA ASP A 20 3.44 -12.31 -34.62
C ASP A 20 4.18 -11.18 -33.91
N ARG A 21 4.48 -10.11 -34.65
CA ARG A 21 5.03 -8.89 -34.07
C ARG A 21 4.02 -8.31 -33.09
N ARG A 22 4.23 -8.59 -31.81
CA ARG A 22 3.38 -8.12 -30.73
C ARG A 22 3.84 -6.77 -30.19
N ILE A 23 2.91 -6.01 -29.65
CA ILE A 23 3.19 -4.80 -28.90
C ILE A 23 2.70 -4.99 -27.47
N GLU A 24 3.57 -4.76 -26.50
CA GLU A 24 3.28 -4.88 -25.08
C GLU A 24 2.98 -3.51 -24.47
N CYS A 25 1.99 -3.47 -23.59
CA CYS A 25 1.67 -2.25 -22.87
C CYS A 25 2.77 -1.92 -21.83
N ASP A 26 3.43 -0.77 -21.99
CA ASP A 26 4.47 -0.28 -21.07
C ASP A 26 3.88 0.34 -19.80
N ASN A 27 2.96 -0.36 -19.18
CA ASN A 27 2.53 -0.04 -17.84
C ASN A 27 2.87 -1.24 -16.97
N GLY A 28 3.79 -1.06 -16.01
CA GLY A 28 4.30 -2.12 -15.13
C GLY A 28 3.22 -2.96 -14.43
N PHE A 29 1.96 -2.50 -14.45
CA PHE A 29 0.79 -3.19 -13.91
C PHE A 29 -0.08 -3.86 -14.99
N CYS A 30 0.27 -3.71 -16.26
CA CYS A 30 -0.52 -4.17 -17.39
C CYS A 30 0.30 -5.16 -18.22
N ALA A 31 0.15 -6.45 -17.96
CA ALA A 31 0.81 -7.50 -18.74
C ALA A 31 0.03 -7.81 -20.05
N ARG A 32 -0.61 -6.80 -20.69
CA ARG A 32 -1.45 -7.00 -21.87
C ARG A 32 -0.66 -6.77 -23.13
N SER A 33 -0.79 -7.70 -24.07
CA SER A 33 -0.20 -7.64 -25.40
C SER A 33 -1.27 -7.49 -26.46
N CYS A 34 -0.91 -6.92 -27.61
CA CYS A 34 -1.78 -6.75 -28.76
C CYS A 34 -1.04 -7.14 -30.03
N HIS A 35 -1.74 -7.75 -30.98
CA HIS A 35 -1.17 -7.90 -32.32
C HIS A 35 -0.86 -6.53 -32.91
N ARG A 36 0.24 -6.39 -33.64
CA ARG A 36 0.61 -5.15 -34.32
C ARG A 36 -0.53 -4.56 -35.18
N LYS A 37 -1.20 -5.40 -35.92
CA LYS A 37 -2.36 -5.04 -36.77
C LYS A 37 -3.64 -4.69 -36.00
N CYS A 38 -3.72 -5.04 -34.72
CA CYS A 38 -4.86 -4.72 -33.84
C CYS A 38 -4.64 -3.44 -33.02
N THR A 39 -3.46 -2.84 -33.09
CA THR A 39 -3.25 -1.48 -32.61
C THR A 39 -3.85 -0.50 -33.60
N GLU A 40 -4.38 0.60 -33.15
CA GLU A 40 -4.89 1.67 -34.02
C GLU A 40 -3.76 2.56 -34.57
N LEU A 41 -2.51 2.07 -34.49
CA LEU A 41 -1.33 2.77 -34.95
C LEU A 41 -1.11 2.53 -36.47
N SER A 42 -0.79 3.59 -37.19
CA SER A 42 -0.35 3.48 -38.61
C SER A 42 1.01 2.80 -38.71
N GLU A 43 1.36 2.25 -39.87
CA GLU A 43 2.68 1.63 -40.11
C GLU A 43 3.84 2.59 -39.85
N ASP A 44 3.67 3.87 -40.10
CA ASP A 44 4.71 4.89 -39.81
C ASP A 44 4.85 5.16 -38.32
N GLN A 45 3.73 5.18 -37.57
CA GLN A 45 3.75 5.28 -36.11
C GLN A 45 4.41 4.05 -35.46
N LEU A 46 4.17 2.86 -36.02
CA LEU A 46 4.81 1.62 -35.58
C LEU A 46 6.33 1.64 -35.84
N LYS A 47 6.77 2.16 -36.98
CA LYS A 47 8.21 2.36 -37.24
C LYS A 47 8.86 3.35 -36.26
N VAL A 48 8.17 4.44 -35.95
CA VAL A 48 8.64 5.43 -34.97
C VAL A 48 8.75 4.80 -33.57
N LEU A 49 7.79 3.96 -33.18
CA LEU A 49 7.80 3.24 -31.91
C LEU A 49 9.01 2.28 -31.80
N GLU A 50 9.41 1.67 -32.91
CA GLU A 50 10.60 0.79 -33.00
C GLU A 50 11.93 1.56 -33.00
N MET A 51 11.97 2.73 -33.65
CA MET A 51 13.19 3.52 -33.81
C MET A 51 13.54 4.38 -32.59
N VAL A 52 12.57 4.80 -31.79
CA VAL A 52 12.78 5.72 -30.67
C VAL A 52 12.86 4.92 -29.35
N PRO A 53 14.03 4.78 -28.71
CA PRO A 53 14.24 3.89 -27.55
C PRO A 53 13.37 4.19 -26.34
N ASN A 54 12.93 5.45 -26.20
CA ASN A 54 12.14 5.91 -25.03
C ASN A 54 10.63 6.05 -25.32
N LEU A 55 10.20 5.76 -26.56
CA LEU A 55 8.79 5.78 -26.90
C LEU A 55 8.14 4.45 -26.50
N ARG A 56 7.02 4.52 -25.80
CA ARG A 56 6.33 3.37 -25.26
C ARG A 56 4.84 3.41 -25.59
N TRP A 57 4.29 2.25 -25.97
CA TRP A 57 2.86 2.12 -26.21
C TRP A 57 2.10 1.80 -24.92
N LYS A 58 0.93 2.42 -24.74
CA LYS A 58 0.00 2.09 -23.65
C LYS A 58 -1.35 1.72 -24.22
N CYS A 59 -1.96 0.66 -23.70
CA CYS A 59 -3.31 0.26 -24.10
C CYS A 59 -4.35 1.29 -23.64
N ASP A 60 -5.52 1.32 -24.28
CA ASP A 60 -6.59 2.31 -24.04
C ASP A 60 -7.03 2.37 -22.57
N THR A 61 -7.10 1.21 -21.90
CA THR A 61 -7.45 1.15 -20.48
C THR A 61 -6.42 1.88 -19.60
N CYS A 62 -5.12 1.79 -19.94
CA CYS A 62 -4.06 2.46 -19.21
C CYS A 62 -3.96 3.94 -19.58
N LEU A 63 -4.25 4.28 -20.84
CA LEU A 63 -4.28 5.66 -21.33
C LEU A 63 -5.42 6.45 -20.68
N ASN A 64 -6.61 5.88 -20.61
CA ASN A 64 -7.77 6.50 -19.96
C ASN A 64 -7.55 6.71 -18.46
N ARG A 65 -6.77 5.82 -17.80
CA ARG A 65 -6.37 5.99 -16.40
C ARG A 65 -5.42 7.17 -16.19
N VAL A 66 -4.54 7.43 -17.14
CA VAL A 66 -3.65 8.61 -17.11
C VAL A 66 -4.44 9.90 -17.31
N GLN A 67 -5.43 9.90 -18.20
CA GLN A 67 -6.31 11.05 -18.42
C GLN A 67 -7.16 11.39 -17.19
N THR A 68 -7.69 10.39 -16.48
CA THR A 68 -8.40 10.61 -15.20
C THR A 68 -7.48 11.15 -14.12
N GLY A 69 -6.22 10.72 -14.06
CA GLY A 69 -5.21 11.28 -13.16
C GLY A 69 -4.88 12.73 -13.45
N ALA A 70 -4.74 13.10 -14.73
CA ALA A 70 -4.50 14.48 -15.15
C ALA A 70 -5.72 15.39 -14.89
N GLN A 71 -6.94 14.89 -15.02
CA GLN A 71 -8.15 15.61 -14.63
C GLN A 71 -8.23 15.83 -13.12
N MET A 72 -7.83 14.85 -12.33
CA MET A 72 -7.78 14.95 -10.86
C MET A 72 -6.75 15.98 -10.42
N SER A 73 -5.54 16.02 -11.03
CA SER A 73 -4.52 17.02 -10.70
C SER A 73 -4.97 18.44 -11.05
N LYS A 74 -5.63 18.61 -12.20
CA LYS A 74 -6.18 19.90 -12.63
C LYS A 74 -7.31 20.40 -11.71
N TRP A 75 -8.15 19.50 -11.24
CA TRP A 75 -9.18 19.80 -10.24
C TRP A 75 -8.56 20.23 -8.90
N LEU A 76 -7.52 19.50 -8.46
CA LEU A 76 -6.78 19.79 -7.23
C LEU A 76 -6.12 21.17 -7.28
N GLU A 77 -5.45 21.51 -8.39
CA GLU A 77 -4.83 22.82 -8.61
C GLU A 77 -5.88 23.96 -8.59
N THR A 78 -7.04 23.71 -9.21
CA THR A 78 -8.13 24.69 -9.23
C THR A 78 -8.69 24.91 -7.82
N SER A 79 -8.86 23.82 -7.05
CA SER A 79 -9.34 23.88 -5.67
C SER A 79 -8.35 24.60 -4.74
N LEU A 80 -7.06 24.32 -4.86
CA LEU A 80 -6.00 25.00 -4.09
C LEU A 80 -5.99 26.51 -4.38
N ARG A 81 -6.06 26.90 -5.65
CA ARG A 81 -6.10 28.30 -6.06
C ARG A 81 -7.34 29.05 -5.54
N GLU A 82 -8.47 28.37 -5.43
CA GLU A 82 -9.69 28.93 -4.82
C GLU A 82 -9.52 29.14 -3.31
N HIS A 83 -8.86 28.21 -2.61
CA HIS A 83 -8.55 28.36 -1.19
C HIS A 83 -7.55 29.49 -0.92
N GLU A 84 -6.52 29.65 -1.76
CA GLU A 84 -5.59 30.78 -1.67
C GLU A 84 -6.31 32.12 -1.78
N LYS A 85 -7.19 32.30 -2.76
CA LYS A 85 -7.99 33.52 -2.89
C LYS A 85 -8.85 33.81 -1.66
N ARG A 86 -9.42 32.79 -1.05
CA ARG A 86 -10.21 32.94 0.18
C ARG A 86 -9.36 33.39 1.36
N LEU A 87 -8.13 32.88 1.49
CA LEU A 87 -7.19 33.30 2.51
C LEU A 87 -6.77 34.76 2.30
N GLU A 88 -6.48 35.17 1.08
CA GLU A 88 -6.11 36.55 0.74
C GLU A 88 -7.22 37.56 1.11
N ILE A 89 -8.48 37.19 0.83
CA ILE A 89 -9.68 38.03 1.23
C ILE A 89 -9.80 38.12 2.75
N LEU A 90 -9.50 37.02 3.49
CA LEU A 90 -9.55 37.03 4.95
C LEU A 90 -8.42 37.87 5.54
N GLU A 91 -7.20 37.80 5.00
CA GLU A 91 -6.06 38.61 5.41
C GLU A 91 -6.32 40.11 5.15
N GLU A 92 -6.84 40.48 3.97
CA GLU A 92 -7.24 41.85 3.70
C GLU A 92 -8.34 42.33 4.66
N GLY A 93 -9.30 41.48 5.01
CA GLY A 93 -10.35 41.78 5.99
C GLY A 93 -9.79 42.04 7.38
N LEU A 94 -8.78 41.26 7.82
CA LEU A 94 -8.08 41.44 9.09
C LEU A 94 -7.28 42.75 9.11
N VAL A 95 -6.55 43.05 8.05
CA VAL A 95 -5.76 44.28 7.91
C VAL A 95 -6.66 45.52 7.90
N LYS A 96 -7.83 45.49 7.24
CA LYS A 96 -8.83 46.56 7.26
C LYS A 96 -9.44 46.76 8.65
N ARG A 97 -9.63 45.68 9.42
CA ARG A 97 -10.19 45.75 10.78
C ARG A 97 -9.19 46.35 11.76
N SER A 98 -7.89 46.06 11.61
CA SER A 98 -6.82 46.63 12.45
C SER A 98 -6.57 48.12 12.19
N LYS A 99 -6.97 48.66 11.05
CA LYS A 99 -6.82 50.08 10.70
C LYS A 99 -8.01 50.97 11.14
N HIS A 100 -9.11 50.36 11.61
CA HIS A 100 -10.32 51.10 12.00
C HIS A 100 -10.54 51.12 13.54
N GLU A 101 -9.64 50.58 14.35
CA GLU A 101 -9.73 50.70 15.78
C GLU A 101 -8.99 51.98 16.24
N ASP A 102 -9.78 53.02 16.52
CA ASP A 102 -9.32 54.27 17.12
C ASP A 102 -8.73 53.98 18.52
N PRO A 103 -7.51 54.42 18.88
CA PRO A 103 -6.85 54.06 20.15
C PRO A 103 -7.50 54.64 21.41
N ALA A 104 -8.62 55.31 21.32
CA ALA A 104 -9.11 56.16 22.40
C ALA A 104 -10.23 55.57 23.29
N GLN A 105 -10.77 54.37 23.04
CA GLN A 105 -11.87 53.84 23.87
C GLN A 105 -11.80 52.30 24.06
N THR A 106 -10.74 51.79 24.69
CA THR A 106 -10.84 50.46 25.28
C THR A 106 -11.29 50.59 26.74
N PRO A 107 -12.38 49.92 27.14
CA PRO A 107 -12.79 49.87 28.54
C PRO A 107 -11.69 49.19 29.36
N PRO A 108 -11.44 49.58 30.64
CA PRO A 108 -10.39 49.02 31.46
C PRO A 108 -10.63 47.52 31.68
N ILE A 109 -9.65 46.73 31.31
CA ILE A 109 -9.70 45.24 31.32
C ILE A 109 -9.85 44.69 32.75
N CYS A 110 -9.60 45.49 33.78
CA CYS A 110 -9.80 45.08 35.15
C CYS A 110 -9.93 46.29 36.10
N PRO A 111 -11.02 46.41 36.91
CA PRO A 111 -11.26 47.55 37.78
C PRO A 111 -10.35 47.64 39.02
N PHE A 112 -9.49 46.64 39.24
CA PHE A 112 -8.63 46.58 40.43
C PHE A 112 -7.14 46.96 40.20
N LEU A 113 -6.75 47.41 39.02
CA LEU A 113 -5.38 47.75 38.70
C LEU A 113 -5.10 49.26 38.92
N PRO A 114 -4.06 49.62 39.74
CA PRO A 114 -3.72 51.02 39.99
C PRO A 114 -3.19 51.70 38.72
N ASN A 115 -3.62 52.95 38.54
CA ASN A 115 -3.52 53.73 37.28
C ASN A 115 -2.08 54.27 36.96
N THR A 116 -1.00 53.79 37.56
CA THR A 116 0.37 54.21 37.21
C THR A 116 0.97 53.28 36.19
N VAL A 117 1.47 53.81 35.08
CA VAL A 117 2.02 53.05 33.90
C VAL A 117 3.08 52.04 34.35
N GLY A 118 3.97 52.38 35.32
CA GLY A 118 4.99 51.47 35.80
C GLY A 118 4.45 50.25 36.56
N ARG A 119 3.39 50.44 37.40
CA ARG A 119 2.78 49.33 38.13
C ARG A 119 1.95 48.40 37.21
N LYS A 120 1.30 48.98 36.20
CA LYS A 120 0.59 48.18 35.18
C LYS A 120 1.56 47.31 34.36
N ALA A 121 2.71 47.85 33.97
CA ALA A 121 3.73 47.09 33.27
C ALA A 121 4.28 45.94 34.13
N VAL A 122 4.58 46.17 35.40
CA VAL A 122 5.08 45.14 36.33
C VAL A 122 4.02 44.03 36.55
N THR A 123 2.74 44.40 36.77
CA THR A 123 1.69 43.39 36.96
C THR A 123 1.42 42.57 35.70
N VAL A 124 1.40 43.17 34.49
CA VAL A 124 1.27 42.45 33.23
C VAL A 124 2.46 41.50 33.05
N THR A 125 3.67 41.94 33.32
CA THR A 125 4.88 41.09 33.22
C THR A 125 4.83 39.93 34.21
N VAL A 126 4.45 40.15 35.46
CA VAL A 126 4.33 39.10 36.50
C VAL A 126 3.23 38.07 36.07
N VAL A 127 2.07 38.53 35.61
CA VAL A 127 1.00 37.66 35.15
C VAL A 127 1.47 36.85 33.94
N PHE A 128 2.17 37.48 33.00
CA PHE A 128 2.69 36.77 31.82
C PHE A 128 3.73 35.72 32.18
N VAL A 129 4.67 36.05 33.08
CA VAL A 129 5.68 35.10 33.56
C VAL A 129 5.05 33.97 34.37
N THR A 130 4.04 34.23 35.20
CA THR A 130 3.34 33.15 35.92
C THR A 130 2.53 32.25 34.97
N LEU A 131 1.86 32.82 33.99
CA LEU A 131 1.15 32.04 32.99
C LEU A 131 2.09 31.18 32.11
N THR A 132 3.22 31.73 31.68
CA THR A 132 4.22 30.96 30.92
C THR A 132 4.87 29.88 31.80
N PHE A 133 5.09 30.12 33.06
CA PHE A 133 5.59 29.11 33.98
C PHE A 133 4.58 27.99 34.26
N LEU A 134 3.31 28.35 34.48
CA LEU A 134 2.22 27.38 34.63
C LEU A 134 2.00 26.57 33.34
N LEU A 135 2.06 27.23 32.17
CA LEU A 135 2.00 26.55 30.89
C LEU A 135 3.19 25.60 30.69
N GLY A 136 4.38 26.03 31.11
CA GLY A 136 5.58 25.17 31.12
C GLY A 136 5.42 23.93 32.01
N ILE A 137 4.86 24.09 33.22
CA ILE A 137 4.53 22.96 34.10
C ILE A 137 3.50 22.05 33.49
N VAL A 138 2.41 22.60 32.93
CA VAL A 138 1.36 21.83 32.25
C VAL A 138 1.94 21.09 31.05
N LEU A 139 2.75 21.75 30.24
CA LEU A 139 3.43 21.10 29.12
C LEU A 139 4.42 20.03 29.61
N ALA A 140 5.21 20.29 30.63
CA ALA A 140 6.13 19.31 31.19
C ALA A 140 5.40 18.08 31.77
N THR A 141 4.30 18.30 32.49
CA THR A 141 3.48 17.22 33.07
C THR A 141 2.70 16.47 31.98
N THR A 142 2.15 17.18 30.98
CA THR A 142 1.44 16.56 29.85
C THR A 142 2.41 15.89 28.89
N THR A 143 3.59 16.43 28.60
CA THR A 143 4.60 15.76 27.79
C THR A 143 5.20 14.55 28.51
N ASN A 144 5.37 14.57 29.82
CA ASN A 144 5.73 13.37 30.57
C ASN A 144 4.58 12.35 30.65
N LEU A 145 3.34 12.81 30.72
CA LEU A 145 2.16 11.94 30.61
C LEU A 145 2.01 11.40 29.18
N PHE A 146 2.16 12.27 28.16
CA PHE A 146 2.19 11.87 26.75
C PHE A 146 3.46 11.07 26.43
N GLY A 147 4.60 11.39 26.98
CA GLY A 147 5.83 10.60 26.86
C GLY A 147 5.68 9.20 27.45
N LYS A 148 4.99 9.05 28.61
CA LYS A 148 4.64 7.74 29.17
C LYS A 148 3.56 7.04 28.36
N THR A 149 2.54 7.75 27.86
CA THR A 149 1.53 7.16 26.98
C THR A 149 2.05 6.89 25.57
N LEU A 150 2.94 7.72 25.03
CA LEU A 150 3.61 7.46 23.75
C LEU A 150 4.68 6.37 23.87
N ASN A 151 5.36 6.25 25.01
CA ASN A 151 6.24 5.11 25.30
C ASN A 151 5.48 3.84 25.75
N GLN A 152 4.17 3.93 26.02
CA GLN A 152 3.32 2.79 26.34
C GLN A 152 2.38 2.39 25.20
N THR A 153 2.40 3.12 24.06
CA THR A 153 2.02 2.54 22.76
C THR A 153 3.20 1.74 22.21
N ASN A 154 3.70 0.81 23.02
CA ASN A 154 4.49 -0.31 22.55
C ASN A 154 3.58 -1.18 21.71
N ASP A 155 3.30 -0.75 20.49
CA ASP A 155 2.81 -1.62 19.49
C ASP A 155 3.51 -1.31 18.17
N PRO A 156 4.74 -1.70 18.01
CA PRO A 156 5.31 -1.61 16.71
C PRO A 156 5.85 -2.92 16.19
N GLU A 157 6.70 -3.58 16.90
CA GLU A 157 7.40 -4.75 16.40
C GLU A 157 7.19 -5.90 17.37
N VAL A 158 6.34 -6.85 17.02
CA VAL A 158 6.27 -8.10 17.76
C VAL A 158 7.49 -8.91 17.35
N HIS A 159 8.56 -8.82 18.13
CA HIS A 159 9.70 -9.73 18.00
C HIS A 159 9.27 -11.13 18.40
N VAL A 160 9.18 -12.01 17.44
CA VAL A 160 8.91 -13.42 17.68
C VAL A 160 10.21 -14.19 17.44
N ASP A 161 10.72 -14.84 18.47
CA ASP A 161 11.95 -15.62 18.47
C ASP A 161 13.24 -14.86 18.08
N GLY A 162 13.33 -13.57 18.33
CA GLY A 162 14.53 -12.76 18.16
C GLY A 162 14.97 -12.47 16.72
N LYS A 163 14.33 -13.10 15.72
CA LYS A 163 14.68 -12.93 14.28
C LYS A 163 13.52 -12.46 13.42
N LEU A 164 12.29 -12.85 13.72
CA LEU A 164 11.10 -12.47 12.96
C LEU A 164 10.52 -11.18 13.50
N VAL A 165 10.43 -10.16 12.65
CA VAL A 165 9.83 -8.87 12.98
C VAL A 165 8.51 -8.74 12.22
N VAL A 166 7.40 -8.61 12.95
CA VAL A 166 6.06 -8.39 12.39
C VAL A 166 5.60 -6.98 12.76
N ILE A 167 5.32 -6.17 11.75
CA ILE A 167 4.79 -4.82 11.90
C ILE A 167 3.25 -4.91 11.81
N SER A 168 2.57 -4.54 12.87
CA SER A 168 1.10 -4.53 12.92
C SER A 168 0.50 -3.51 11.94
N ILE A 169 -0.82 -3.61 11.64
CA ILE A 169 -1.52 -2.63 10.80
C ILE A 169 -1.30 -1.20 11.31
N ARG A 170 -1.31 -0.99 12.62
CA ARG A 170 -0.99 0.29 13.24
C ARG A 170 0.46 0.69 13.03
N GLY A 171 1.39 -0.25 13.17
CA GLY A 171 2.82 -0.02 13.04
C GLY A 171 3.25 0.46 11.66
N TRP A 172 2.55 0.02 10.59
CA TRP A 172 2.78 0.56 9.24
C TRP A 172 1.78 1.64 8.84
N ALA A 173 1.05 2.21 9.82
CA ALA A 173 0.06 3.27 9.64
C ALA A 173 -1.04 2.91 8.63
N GLY A 174 -1.51 1.67 8.65
CA GLY A 174 -2.59 1.19 7.81
C GLY A 174 -3.97 1.64 8.31
N MET A 175 -4.94 1.65 7.41
CA MET A 175 -6.33 1.94 7.72
C MET A 175 -6.93 0.84 8.60
N PRO A 176 -7.80 1.17 9.55
CA PRO A 176 -8.54 0.19 10.32
C PRO A 176 -9.47 -0.64 9.42
N THR A 177 -9.77 -1.85 9.87
CA THR A 177 -10.70 -2.75 9.17
C THR A 177 -12.09 -2.12 9.06
N ARG A 178 -12.69 -2.18 7.89
CA ARG A 178 -14.07 -1.77 7.61
C ARG A 178 -14.99 -2.98 7.71
N GLY A 179 -15.94 -2.93 8.60
CA GLY A 179 -16.89 -4.04 8.79
C GLY A 179 -16.27 -5.29 9.44
N LYS A 180 -16.94 -6.42 9.28
CA LYS A 180 -16.55 -7.71 9.87
C LYS A 180 -15.79 -8.55 8.85
N LEU A 181 -14.64 -9.10 9.24
CA LEU A 181 -13.91 -10.08 8.44
C LEU A 181 -14.39 -11.49 8.80
N GLU A 182 -14.43 -12.35 7.80
CA GLU A 182 -14.74 -13.77 7.99
C GLU A 182 -13.59 -14.50 8.70
N PRO A 183 -13.85 -15.27 9.76
CA PRO A 183 -12.83 -16.04 10.44
C PRO A 183 -12.35 -17.22 9.59
N LEU A 184 -11.08 -17.61 9.78
CA LEU A 184 -10.53 -18.85 9.21
C LEU A 184 -10.81 -20.04 10.15
N ASN A 185 -11.15 -21.18 9.55
CA ASN A 185 -11.16 -22.46 10.24
C ASN A 185 -9.73 -23.00 10.34
N LEU A 186 -9.12 -22.88 11.48
CA LEU A 186 -7.71 -23.22 11.74
C LEU A 186 -7.55 -24.65 12.27
N PRO A 187 -6.43 -25.34 11.98
CA PRO A 187 -5.35 -24.91 11.10
C PRO A 187 -5.70 -25.06 9.62
N VAL A 188 -5.18 -24.15 8.76
CA VAL A 188 -5.34 -24.25 7.32
C VAL A 188 -4.24 -25.11 6.68
N SER A 189 -4.53 -25.66 5.49
CA SER A 189 -3.64 -26.62 4.82
C SER A 189 -2.83 -26.02 3.67
N LYS A 190 -2.96 -24.72 3.37
CA LYS A 190 -2.27 -24.11 2.21
C LYS A 190 -1.61 -22.79 2.59
N VAL A 191 -0.45 -22.55 1.99
CA VAL A 191 0.22 -21.25 1.91
C VAL A 191 0.32 -20.86 0.45
N ILE A 192 -0.19 -19.70 0.09
CA ILE A 192 -0.19 -19.19 -1.29
C ILE A 192 0.69 -17.96 -1.37
N ILE A 193 1.78 -18.07 -2.11
CA ILE A 193 2.74 -16.99 -2.32
C ILE A 193 2.38 -16.18 -3.56
N SER A 194 2.35 -14.87 -3.41
CA SER A 194 2.11 -13.89 -4.45
C SER A 194 3.13 -12.75 -4.39
N GLU A 195 2.97 -11.77 -5.24
CA GLU A 195 3.73 -10.52 -5.23
C GLU A 195 2.81 -9.32 -5.43
N THR A 196 3.24 -8.15 -4.98
CA THR A 196 2.54 -6.88 -5.22
C THR A 196 3.48 -5.87 -5.84
N PRO A 197 3.21 -5.43 -7.10
CA PRO A 197 3.99 -4.39 -7.73
C PRO A 197 3.83 -3.03 -6.99
N PRO A 198 4.69 -2.00 -7.24
CA PRO A 198 5.54 -1.94 -8.43
C PRO A 198 6.98 -2.39 -8.20
N GLU A 199 7.66 -1.93 -7.16
CA GLU A 199 9.07 -2.15 -6.93
C GLU A 199 9.32 -2.70 -5.53
N MET A 200 10.44 -3.40 -5.39
CA MET A 200 10.87 -3.94 -4.11
C MET A 200 11.28 -2.80 -3.17
N CYS A 201 10.62 -2.71 -2.04
CA CYS A 201 10.99 -1.81 -0.96
C CYS A 201 12.22 -2.36 -0.19
N LYS A 202 13.06 -1.47 0.36
CA LYS A 202 14.28 -1.85 1.08
C LYS A 202 14.37 -1.30 2.50
N THR A 203 13.43 -0.47 2.90
CA THR A 203 13.36 0.14 4.24
C THR A 203 11.96 0.00 4.80
N GLN A 204 11.81 0.01 6.12
CA GLN A 204 10.49 -0.05 6.77
C GLN A 204 9.56 1.06 6.28
N GLU A 205 10.08 2.25 6.07
CA GLU A 205 9.30 3.39 5.59
C GLU A 205 8.73 3.13 4.18
N SER A 206 9.59 2.70 3.23
CA SER A 206 9.17 2.39 1.87
C SER A 206 8.24 1.18 1.82
N CYS A 207 8.48 0.14 2.62
CA CYS A 207 7.61 -1.04 2.68
C CYS A 207 6.26 -0.70 3.31
N SER A 208 6.22 0.11 4.37
CA SER A 208 4.98 0.64 4.96
C SER A 208 4.19 1.47 3.95
N TYR A 209 4.86 2.28 3.15
CA TYR A 209 4.22 3.04 2.08
C TYR A 209 3.54 2.11 1.07
N TRP A 210 4.23 1.09 0.57
CA TRP A 210 3.66 0.15 -0.41
C TRP A 210 2.58 -0.75 0.19
N ALA A 211 2.67 -1.08 1.48
CA ALA A 211 1.59 -1.75 2.19
C ALA A 211 0.31 -0.90 2.21
N ARG A 212 0.43 0.42 2.49
CA ARG A 212 -0.71 1.35 2.44
C ARG A 212 -1.28 1.51 1.04
N VAL A 213 -0.43 1.64 0.02
CA VAL A 213 -0.88 1.72 -1.38
C VAL A 213 -1.68 0.48 -1.78
N THR A 214 -1.18 -0.70 -1.39
CA THR A 214 -1.87 -1.98 -1.64
C THR A 214 -3.19 -2.04 -0.88
N GLN A 215 -3.20 -1.62 0.38
CA GLN A 215 -4.40 -1.57 1.21
C GLN A 215 -5.46 -0.63 0.62
N SER A 216 -5.08 0.60 0.26
CA SER A 216 -5.98 1.59 -0.35
C SER A 216 -6.60 1.03 -1.63
N ARG A 217 -5.80 0.40 -2.50
CA ARG A 217 -6.35 -0.24 -3.70
C ARG A 217 -7.39 -1.31 -3.35
N HIS A 218 -7.13 -2.16 -2.36
CA HIS A 218 -8.05 -3.22 -1.98
C HIS A 218 -9.31 -2.69 -1.31
N MET A 219 -9.18 -1.69 -0.44
CA MET A 219 -10.30 -1.15 0.33
C MET A 219 -11.11 -0.11 -0.46
N ASP A 220 -10.47 0.73 -1.27
CA ASP A 220 -11.13 1.84 -1.94
C ASP A 220 -11.56 1.49 -3.37
N THR A 221 -10.77 0.65 -4.09
CA THR A 221 -11.11 0.25 -5.46
C THR A 221 -11.97 -1.02 -5.51
N PHE A 222 -11.66 -2.01 -4.67
CA PHE A 222 -12.39 -3.28 -4.64
C PHE A 222 -13.45 -3.35 -3.55
N ASN A 223 -13.55 -2.30 -2.72
CA ASN A 223 -14.49 -2.19 -1.59
C ASN A 223 -14.37 -3.36 -0.59
N TRP A 224 -13.15 -3.86 -0.37
CA TRP A 224 -12.91 -4.89 0.62
C TRP A 224 -12.79 -4.31 2.02
N GLY A 225 -13.16 -5.08 3.04
CA GLY A 225 -13.07 -4.64 4.44
C GLY A 225 -11.64 -4.40 4.95
N GLN A 226 -10.62 -5.02 4.30
CA GLN A 226 -9.20 -4.87 4.62
C GLN A 226 -8.36 -5.33 3.43
N ILE A 227 -7.04 -5.08 3.47
CA ILE A 227 -6.08 -5.64 2.51
C ILE A 227 -6.36 -7.14 2.31
N GLY A 228 -6.24 -7.63 1.07
CA GLY A 228 -6.64 -9.00 0.73
C GLY A 228 -5.68 -10.09 1.22
N TYR A 229 -4.43 -9.75 1.46
CA TYR A 229 -3.42 -10.69 1.94
C TYR A 229 -3.46 -10.84 3.46
N ASN A 230 -3.08 -12.03 3.95
CA ASN A 230 -2.89 -12.26 5.37
C ASN A 230 -1.63 -11.55 5.86
N PHE A 231 -0.54 -11.62 5.09
CA PHE A 231 0.73 -10.99 5.39
C PHE A 231 1.39 -10.45 4.12
N LEU A 232 2.19 -9.39 4.29
CA LEU A 232 3.07 -8.89 3.26
C LEU A 232 4.51 -9.03 3.73
N VAL A 233 5.41 -9.30 2.80
CA VAL A 233 6.85 -9.47 3.08
C VAL A 233 7.60 -8.31 2.45
N GLY A 234 8.25 -7.51 3.26
CA GLY A 234 9.09 -6.41 2.79
C GLY A 234 10.48 -6.88 2.38
N GLY A 235 11.07 -6.22 1.39
CA GLY A 235 12.46 -6.44 1.02
C GLY A 235 13.46 -5.99 2.10
N ASP A 236 12.99 -5.31 3.13
CA ASP A 236 13.72 -4.97 4.36
C ASP A 236 13.83 -6.14 5.36
N GLY A 237 13.14 -7.27 5.06
CA GLY A 237 13.14 -8.45 5.91
C GLY A 237 12.11 -8.42 7.03
N ARG A 238 11.12 -7.54 6.95
CA ARG A 238 9.99 -7.46 7.90
C ARG A 238 8.72 -8.01 7.30
N ILE A 239 7.85 -8.49 8.17
CA ILE A 239 6.48 -8.89 7.82
C ILE A 239 5.54 -7.74 8.17
N TYR A 240 4.66 -7.41 7.28
CA TYR A 240 3.62 -6.40 7.45
C TYR A 240 2.28 -7.12 7.56
N GLU A 241 1.64 -7.01 8.71
CA GLU A 241 0.38 -7.70 8.98
C GLU A 241 -0.74 -7.13 8.09
N GLY A 242 -1.46 -8.03 7.44
CA GLY A 242 -2.70 -7.73 6.74
C GLY A 242 -3.90 -8.26 7.54
N ARG A 243 -4.57 -9.32 7.05
CA ARG A 243 -5.65 -9.98 7.80
C ARG A 243 -5.15 -10.91 8.91
N GLY A 244 -3.85 -11.11 9.02
CA GLY A 244 -3.24 -11.97 10.04
C GLY A 244 -3.63 -13.44 9.92
N TRP A 245 -3.45 -14.18 11.02
CA TRP A 245 -3.68 -15.62 11.06
C TRP A 245 -5.13 -16.05 11.19
N ASN A 246 -6.00 -15.19 11.71
CA ASN A 246 -7.32 -15.59 12.17
C ASN A 246 -8.44 -15.29 11.18
N TYR A 247 -8.18 -14.51 10.15
CA TYR A 247 -9.21 -14.08 9.21
C TYR A 247 -8.92 -14.53 7.79
N MET A 248 -10.00 -14.89 7.09
CA MET A 248 -9.95 -15.31 5.71
C MET A 248 -9.43 -14.19 4.81
N GLY A 249 -8.44 -14.51 3.96
CA GLY A 249 -7.93 -13.60 2.95
C GLY A 249 -8.94 -13.29 1.84
N ALA A 250 -8.53 -12.43 0.91
CA ALA A 250 -9.22 -12.18 -0.35
C ALA A 250 -8.18 -12.15 -1.49
N HIS A 251 -7.23 -13.08 -1.47
CA HIS A 251 -6.09 -13.13 -2.38
C HIS A 251 -6.26 -14.15 -3.52
N THR A 252 -7.01 -15.25 -3.28
CA THR A 252 -7.17 -16.33 -4.26
C THR A 252 -8.58 -16.88 -4.17
N ARG A 253 -9.42 -16.53 -5.16
CA ARG A 253 -10.81 -17.02 -5.21
C ARG A 253 -10.85 -18.54 -5.01
N ASP A 254 -11.87 -19.03 -4.30
CA ASP A 254 -12.15 -20.45 -4.02
C ASP A 254 -11.08 -21.17 -3.17
N ASN A 255 -10.01 -20.49 -2.78
CA ASN A 255 -8.95 -21.03 -1.92
C ASN A 255 -8.74 -20.23 -0.62
N ASN A 256 -9.40 -19.07 -0.45
CA ASN A 256 -9.20 -18.19 0.69
C ASN A 256 -9.59 -18.82 2.03
N ASN A 257 -10.57 -19.72 2.04
CA ASN A 257 -11.13 -20.35 3.24
C ASN A 257 -10.22 -21.39 3.90
N ASN A 258 -9.20 -21.87 3.19
CA ASN A 258 -8.27 -22.90 3.67
C ASN A 258 -6.81 -22.56 3.34
N SER A 259 -6.47 -21.27 3.36
CA SER A 259 -5.12 -20.84 3.05
C SER A 259 -4.73 -19.54 3.75
N ILE A 260 -3.44 -19.36 3.90
CA ILE A 260 -2.78 -18.10 4.23
C ILE A 260 -2.15 -17.52 2.96
N GLY A 261 -2.57 -16.33 2.58
CA GLY A 261 -1.98 -15.59 1.45
C GLY A 261 -0.86 -14.68 1.91
N ILE A 262 0.33 -14.91 1.38
CA ILE A 262 1.52 -14.11 1.66
C ILE A 262 1.97 -13.45 0.37
N SER A 263 2.12 -12.12 0.38
CA SER A 263 2.53 -11.37 -0.79
C SER A 263 3.86 -10.64 -0.56
N PHE A 264 4.82 -10.84 -1.43
CA PHE A 264 6.07 -10.08 -1.41
C PHE A 264 5.85 -8.70 -2.01
N LEU A 265 6.35 -7.66 -1.33
CA LEU A 265 6.30 -6.27 -1.81
C LEU A 265 7.39 -6.05 -2.86
N GLY A 266 7.01 -6.12 -4.12
CA GLY A 266 7.90 -5.99 -5.26
C GLY A 266 7.42 -6.78 -6.46
N THR A 267 8.17 -6.66 -7.57
CA THR A 267 7.97 -7.42 -8.80
C THR A 267 9.22 -8.26 -9.09
N PHE A 268 9.06 -9.57 -9.16
CA PHE A 268 10.16 -10.53 -9.20
C PHE A 268 10.22 -11.32 -10.52
N ARG A 269 9.99 -10.63 -11.64
CA ARG A 269 10.10 -11.24 -12.97
C ARG A 269 11.54 -11.46 -13.41
N ARG A 270 12.43 -10.51 -13.07
CA ARG A 270 13.85 -10.47 -13.47
C ARG A 270 14.79 -10.17 -12.30
N GLN A 271 14.25 -9.91 -11.14
CA GLN A 271 14.99 -9.58 -9.93
C GLN A 271 14.59 -10.53 -8.82
N GLU A 272 15.56 -11.10 -8.14
CA GLU A 272 15.31 -11.93 -6.96
C GLU A 272 14.87 -11.09 -5.76
N PRO A 273 14.02 -11.64 -4.88
CA PRO A 273 13.78 -11.06 -3.56
C PRO A 273 15.08 -10.95 -2.76
N THR A 274 15.10 -10.04 -1.78
CA THR A 274 16.25 -10.00 -0.86
C THR A 274 16.32 -11.26 -0.01
N GLN A 275 17.51 -11.70 0.34
CA GLN A 275 17.70 -12.84 1.24
C GLN A 275 16.95 -12.66 2.56
N LYS A 276 16.94 -11.44 3.11
CA LYS A 276 16.19 -11.09 4.33
C LYS A 276 14.68 -11.33 4.19
N SER A 277 14.11 -10.99 3.04
CA SER A 277 12.68 -11.21 2.79
C SER A 277 12.33 -12.70 2.66
N LEU A 278 13.20 -13.48 2.05
CA LEU A 278 13.04 -14.93 1.94
C LEU A 278 13.07 -15.58 3.32
N GLU A 279 14.08 -15.23 4.13
CA GLU A 279 14.21 -15.71 5.51
C GLU A 279 13.02 -15.33 6.38
N ALA A 280 12.57 -14.06 6.29
CA ALA A 280 11.40 -13.59 7.04
C ALA A 280 10.13 -14.36 6.67
N CYS A 281 9.91 -14.65 5.38
CA CYS A 281 8.78 -15.47 4.94
C CYS A 281 8.85 -16.90 5.48
N GLN A 282 10.00 -17.53 5.44
CA GLN A 282 10.18 -18.89 5.99
C GLN A 282 9.97 -18.92 7.50
N LEU A 283 10.47 -17.92 8.23
CA LEU A 283 10.26 -17.79 9.68
C LEU A 283 8.78 -17.58 10.01
N LEU A 284 8.05 -16.76 9.23
CA LEU A 284 6.62 -16.57 9.37
C LEU A 284 5.86 -17.89 9.19
N ILE A 285 6.16 -18.63 8.15
CA ILE A 285 5.53 -19.94 7.90
C ILE A 285 5.81 -20.92 9.03
N ALA A 286 7.07 -21.03 9.47
CA ALA A 286 7.43 -21.85 10.62
C ALA A 286 6.71 -21.45 11.90
N GLN A 287 6.54 -20.15 12.14
CA GLN A 287 5.71 -19.62 13.22
C GLN A 287 4.25 -20.08 13.08
N GLY A 288 3.67 -20.03 11.89
CA GLY A 288 2.30 -20.46 11.62
C GLY A 288 2.06 -21.93 12.02
N VAL A 289 3.02 -22.80 11.69
CA VAL A 289 2.97 -24.22 12.10
C VAL A 289 3.06 -24.35 13.63
N ARG A 290 4.02 -23.67 14.26
CA ARG A 290 4.20 -23.70 15.72
C ARG A 290 2.96 -23.19 16.47
N LEU A 291 2.33 -22.14 15.96
CA LEU A 291 1.10 -21.57 16.53
C LEU A 291 -0.17 -22.36 16.18
N LYS A 292 -0.05 -23.51 15.50
CA LYS A 292 -1.16 -24.33 15.01
C LYS A 292 -2.16 -23.54 14.14
N LYS A 293 -1.65 -22.57 13.38
CA LYS A 293 -2.39 -21.83 12.35
C LYS A 293 -2.28 -22.47 10.98
N LEU A 294 -1.17 -23.17 10.75
CA LEU A 294 -0.90 -24.00 9.57
C LEU A 294 -0.74 -25.46 9.98
N MET A 295 -1.21 -26.36 9.14
CA MET A 295 -0.93 -27.78 9.26
C MET A 295 0.58 -28.03 9.07
N PRO A 296 1.21 -29.01 9.76
CA PRO A 296 2.63 -29.33 9.54
C PRO A 296 2.96 -29.78 8.12
N ASP A 297 2.01 -30.41 7.46
CA ASP A 297 2.04 -30.91 6.08
C ASP A 297 1.35 -29.97 5.09
N TYR A 298 1.31 -28.67 5.39
CA TYR A 298 0.72 -27.67 4.52
C TYR A 298 1.29 -27.74 3.09
N GLN A 299 0.48 -27.38 2.12
CA GLN A 299 0.90 -27.26 0.72
C GLN A 299 1.36 -25.83 0.44
N LEU A 300 2.61 -25.66 0.02
CA LEU A 300 3.15 -24.39 -0.45
C LEU A 300 2.90 -24.24 -1.94
N LEU A 301 2.26 -23.16 -2.35
CA LEU A 301 1.84 -22.90 -3.72
C LEU A 301 2.21 -21.50 -4.14
N GLY A 302 2.56 -21.32 -5.41
CA GLY A 302 2.55 -20.00 -6.04
C GLY A 302 1.16 -19.67 -6.57
N HIS A 303 0.72 -18.45 -6.44
CA HIS A 303 -0.60 -17.98 -6.90
C HIS A 303 -0.87 -18.33 -8.37
N ARG A 304 0.18 -18.29 -9.23
CA ARG A 304 0.12 -18.66 -10.66
C ARG A 304 -0.29 -20.11 -10.92
N GLN A 305 -0.13 -21.00 -9.95
CA GLN A 305 -0.54 -22.40 -10.12
C GLN A 305 -2.05 -22.60 -9.99
N ILE A 306 -2.72 -21.65 -9.33
CA ILE A 306 -4.16 -21.73 -9.04
C ILE A 306 -4.95 -20.83 -9.97
N THR A 307 -4.39 -19.70 -10.31
CA THR A 307 -5.04 -18.68 -11.15
C THR A 307 -4.21 -18.46 -12.40
N GLY A 308 -4.84 -18.03 -13.50
CA GLY A 308 -4.15 -17.72 -14.76
C GLY A 308 -3.28 -16.46 -14.72
N THR A 309 -2.68 -16.12 -13.57
CA THR A 309 -1.79 -14.96 -13.40
C THR A 309 -0.32 -15.35 -13.52
N LEU A 310 0.55 -14.36 -13.76
CA LEU A 310 2.01 -14.56 -13.76
C LEU A 310 2.64 -14.30 -12.38
N MET A 311 1.82 -14.19 -11.33
CA MET A 311 2.31 -13.92 -9.97
C MET A 311 2.46 -15.21 -9.15
N PRO A 312 3.52 -15.37 -8.39
CA PRO A 312 4.69 -14.49 -8.33
C PRO A 312 5.53 -14.58 -9.60
N GLY A 313 6.38 -13.52 -9.83
CA GLY A 313 7.31 -13.46 -10.94
C GLY A 313 8.30 -14.62 -10.94
N GLU A 314 8.99 -14.84 -12.05
CA GLU A 314 9.78 -16.05 -12.32
C GLU A 314 10.84 -16.31 -11.26
N GLU A 315 11.57 -15.27 -10.81
CA GLU A 315 12.65 -15.45 -9.84
C GLU A 315 12.14 -15.88 -8.46
N LEU A 316 11.07 -15.23 -7.96
CA LEU A 316 10.46 -15.66 -6.69
C LEU A 316 9.84 -17.07 -6.85
N TYR A 317 9.20 -17.32 -7.99
CA TYR A 317 8.57 -18.62 -8.24
C TYR A 317 9.59 -19.76 -8.23
N ARG A 318 10.73 -19.59 -8.91
CA ARG A 318 11.84 -20.54 -8.93
C ARG A 318 12.38 -20.82 -7.52
N ILE A 319 12.49 -19.79 -6.69
CA ILE A 319 13.00 -19.93 -5.32
C ILE A 319 12.01 -20.71 -4.45
N ILE A 320 10.73 -20.38 -4.45
CA ILE A 320 9.74 -21.07 -3.59
C ILE A 320 9.54 -22.54 -3.97
N GLN A 321 9.87 -22.93 -5.21
CA GLN A 321 9.87 -24.33 -5.64
C GLN A 321 10.90 -25.18 -4.90
N THR A 322 11.92 -24.58 -4.33
CA THR A 322 12.96 -25.28 -3.55
C THR A 322 12.62 -25.37 -2.06
N TRP A 323 11.52 -24.73 -1.62
CA TRP A 323 11.16 -24.71 -0.21
C TRP A 323 10.45 -25.99 0.23
N ASN A 324 10.53 -26.29 1.53
CA ASN A 324 9.80 -27.39 2.12
C ASN A 324 8.30 -27.27 1.86
N ASN A 325 7.62 -28.39 1.73
CA ASN A 325 6.17 -28.48 1.49
C ASN A 325 5.72 -27.86 0.14
N TRP A 326 6.67 -27.58 -0.77
CA TRP A 326 6.29 -27.20 -2.12
C TRP A 326 5.39 -28.26 -2.77
N TYR A 327 4.24 -27.80 -3.25
CA TYR A 327 3.26 -28.68 -3.88
C TYR A 327 3.17 -28.40 -5.39
N ASN A 328 3.52 -29.39 -6.19
CA ASN A 328 3.43 -29.26 -7.65
C ASN A 328 2.01 -29.59 -8.10
N LEU A 329 1.21 -28.58 -8.38
CA LEU A 329 -0.08 -28.77 -9.02
C LEU A 329 0.15 -29.19 -10.48
N THR A 330 0.02 -30.50 -10.75
CA THR A 330 0.14 -31.09 -12.10
C THR A 330 -1.09 -30.85 -12.98
N LYS A 331 -2.16 -30.25 -12.46
CA LYS A 331 -3.31 -29.83 -13.24
C LYS A 331 -2.92 -28.65 -14.12
N THR A 332 -2.74 -28.92 -15.40
CA THR A 332 -2.54 -27.92 -16.44
C THR A 332 -3.81 -27.08 -16.60
N TRP A 333 -3.64 -25.82 -16.92
CA TRP A 333 -4.69 -24.82 -17.11
C TRP A 333 -5.90 -25.25 -17.99
N PRO A 334 -5.79 -26.16 -18.99
CA PRO A 334 -6.93 -26.68 -19.74
C PRO A 334 -7.98 -27.40 -18.90
N ASP A 335 -7.57 -28.06 -17.79
CA ASP A 335 -8.49 -28.88 -16.99
C ASP A 335 -9.40 -28.05 -16.07
N LEU A 336 -9.05 -26.78 -15.82
CA LEU A 336 -9.83 -25.87 -14.99
C LEU A 336 -10.97 -25.17 -15.75
N HIS A 337 -10.85 -25.03 -17.07
CA HIS A 337 -11.88 -24.39 -17.90
C HIS A 337 -12.98 -25.32 -18.38
N MET A 338 -12.72 -26.63 -18.45
CA MET A 338 -13.74 -27.61 -18.93
C MET A 338 -14.81 -27.93 -17.86
N THR A 339 -14.55 -27.64 -16.58
CA THR A 339 -15.50 -27.92 -15.48
C THR A 339 -16.52 -26.80 -15.25
N GLN A 340 -16.40 -25.65 -15.92
CA GLN A 340 -17.34 -24.52 -15.80
C GLN A 340 -18.26 -24.34 -17.03
N LEU A 341 -18.19 -25.24 -17.99
CA LEU A 341 -19.06 -25.24 -19.22
C LEU A 341 -19.94 -26.48 -19.30
N LEU A 342 -20.07 -27.26 -18.27
CA LEU A 342 -21.09 -28.29 -18.09
C LEU A 342 -21.90 -27.91 -16.83
#